data_9da2cca40858c6d5dd3f670ba58022b4
#
_entry.id   9da2cca40858c6d5dd3f670ba58022b4
#
_cell.length_a   1.000
_cell.length_b   1.000
_cell.length_c   1.000
_cell.angle_alpha   90.00
_cell.angle_beta   90.00
_cell.angle_gamma   90.00
#
_symmetry.space_group_name_H-M   'P 1'
#
loop_
_entity.id
_entity.type
_entity.pdbx_description
1 polymer ?
#
loop_
_entity_poly.entity_id
_entity_poly.type
_entity_poly.pdbx_seq_one_letter_code
_entity_poly.pdbx_strand_id
1 'polypeptide(L)'
;MDYKSAGVDVEAGRAFVQRIKASVEATHRPEVVGGLGGFGGLMRLPTGLRKPLLVSGTDGVGTKLELAQNHHCHHGVGIDLVAMCVNDVITSGAAPLFFLDYMATGALSPTAMAEVVEGIADGCRQSGCALLGGETAEMPGFYPKGRYDLAGFCVAVVEEDDLIDGRSISPGDRIIGIASSGVHSNGFSLVRKVLEKEGINETTQYGPDHRRLLNDLLACLLYTSPSPRDGLLSRMPSSA
;
A
#
# COMPACT_ATOMS: atom_id res chain seq x y z
N MET A 1 -6.04 27.49 26.14
CA MET A 1 -5.19 26.48 25.45
C MET A 1 -6.11 25.40 25.01
N ASP A 2 -6.16 25.09 23.71
CA ASP A 2 -7.03 24.09 23.12
C ASP A 2 -6.20 23.20 22.17
N TYR A 3 -6.79 22.13 21.66
CA TYR A 3 -6.11 21.21 20.75
C TYR A 3 -5.60 21.90 19.48
N LYS A 4 -6.34 22.86 18.94
CA LYS A 4 -5.97 23.59 17.73
C LYS A 4 -4.72 24.46 17.95
N SER A 5 -4.62 25.13 19.12
CA SER A 5 -3.42 25.88 19.50
C SER A 5 -2.22 24.97 19.79
N ALA A 6 -2.45 23.68 20.08
CA ALA A 6 -1.42 22.66 20.24
C ALA A 6 -1.03 21.99 18.92
N GLY A 7 -1.65 22.36 17.78
CA GLY A 7 -1.32 21.86 16.46
C GLY A 7 -2.18 20.68 15.97
N VAL A 8 -3.31 20.37 16.66
CA VAL A 8 -4.24 19.30 16.28
C VAL A 8 -5.59 19.89 15.91
N ASP A 9 -6.03 19.75 14.65
CA ASP A 9 -7.30 20.27 14.15
C ASP A 9 -8.36 19.17 14.02
N VAL A 10 -9.20 19.02 15.07
CA VAL A 10 -10.26 18.01 15.13
C VAL A 10 -11.30 18.18 14.02
N GLU A 11 -11.61 19.41 13.60
CA GLU A 11 -12.58 19.67 12.52
C GLU A 11 -12.00 19.28 11.16
N ALA A 12 -10.71 19.54 10.93
CA ALA A 12 -10.02 19.05 9.73
C ALA A 12 -10.02 17.51 9.67
N GLY A 13 -9.84 16.84 10.81
CA GLY A 13 -9.94 15.38 10.91
C GLY A 13 -11.33 14.86 10.54
N ARG A 14 -12.40 15.49 11.05
CA ARG A 14 -13.80 15.12 10.70
C ARG A 14 -14.08 15.32 9.21
N ALA A 15 -13.66 16.46 8.64
CA ALA A 15 -13.84 16.74 7.22
C ALA A 15 -13.07 15.75 6.35
N PHE A 16 -11.87 15.36 6.77
CA PHE A 16 -11.08 14.32 6.10
C PHE A 16 -11.81 12.98 6.06
N VAL A 17 -12.31 12.50 7.20
CA VAL A 17 -13.04 11.21 7.28
C VAL A 17 -14.27 11.23 6.35
N GLN A 18 -15.02 12.33 6.30
CA GLN A 18 -16.17 12.46 5.39
C GLN A 18 -15.74 12.40 3.92
N ARG A 19 -14.60 13.00 3.58
CA ARG A 19 -14.09 13.02 2.21
C ARG A 19 -13.68 11.64 1.70
N ILE A 20 -13.02 10.83 2.54
CA ILE A 20 -12.52 9.49 2.13
C ILE A 20 -13.60 8.40 2.17
N LYS A 21 -14.73 8.66 2.84
CA LYS A 21 -15.75 7.63 3.14
C LYS A 21 -16.19 6.85 1.90
N ALA A 22 -16.51 7.51 0.81
CA ALA A 22 -16.99 6.86 -0.41
C ALA A 22 -15.92 5.95 -1.03
N SER A 23 -14.65 6.39 -1.06
CA SER A 23 -13.53 5.61 -1.59
C SER A 23 -13.28 4.36 -0.76
N VAL A 24 -13.35 4.49 0.57
CA VAL A 24 -13.19 3.35 1.50
C VAL A 24 -14.34 2.34 1.33
N GLU A 25 -15.59 2.81 1.36
CA GLU A 25 -16.77 1.95 1.21
C GLU A 25 -16.82 1.23 -0.15
N ALA A 26 -16.27 1.84 -1.20
CA ALA A 26 -16.17 1.22 -2.53
C ALA A 26 -15.23 0.00 -2.59
N THR A 27 -14.40 -0.22 -1.56
CA THR A 27 -13.54 -1.42 -1.43
C THR A 27 -14.25 -2.54 -0.67
N HIS A 28 -15.41 -2.28 -0.03
CA HIS A 28 -16.05 -3.23 0.86
C HIS A 28 -16.56 -4.45 0.11
N ARG A 29 -16.34 -5.60 0.71
CA ARG A 29 -16.77 -6.92 0.26
C ARG A 29 -17.98 -7.37 1.08
N PRO A 30 -18.74 -8.38 0.62
CA PRO A 30 -19.89 -8.90 1.38
C PRO A 30 -19.57 -9.36 2.81
N GLU A 31 -18.33 -9.75 3.06
CA GLU A 31 -17.84 -10.19 4.36
C GLU A 31 -17.65 -9.03 5.37
N VAL A 32 -17.53 -7.79 4.89
CA VAL A 32 -17.38 -6.61 5.78
C VAL A 32 -18.68 -6.40 6.58
N VAL A 33 -18.54 -6.16 7.87
CA VAL A 33 -19.67 -5.95 8.79
C VAL A 33 -19.59 -4.53 9.37
N GLY A 34 -20.63 -3.74 9.12
CA GLY A 34 -20.68 -2.34 9.54
C GLY A 34 -20.07 -1.40 8.52
N GLY A 35 -19.67 -0.21 8.95
CA GLY A 35 -19.11 0.86 8.11
C GLY A 35 -17.97 1.60 8.79
N LEU A 36 -17.43 2.61 8.10
CA LEU A 36 -16.37 3.47 8.61
C LEU A 36 -16.82 4.27 9.83
N GLY A 37 -15.97 4.38 10.86
CA GLY A 37 -16.19 5.22 12.05
C GLY A 37 -16.32 4.49 13.37
N GLY A 38 -16.19 3.15 13.39
CA GLY A 38 -16.02 2.38 14.62
C GLY A 38 -14.58 2.36 15.11
N PHE A 39 -14.34 1.95 16.37
CA PHE A 39 -12.99 1.77 16.91
C PHE A 39 -12.24 0.56 16.30
N GLY A 40 -12.94 -0.34 15.64
CA GLY A 40 -12.37 -1.48 14.95
C GLY A 40 -13.21 -1.89 13.75
N GLY A 41 -12.57 -2.36 12.70
CA GLY A 41 -13.22 -2.95 11.54
C GLY A 41 -13.63 -4.39 11.82
N LEU A 42 -14.79 -4.80 11.31
CA LEU A 42 -15.33 -6.15 11.47
C LEU A 42 -15.44 -6.83 10.10
N MET A 43 -14.94 -8.06 10.00
CA MET A 43 -15.06 -8.87 8.80
C MET A 43 -15.34 -10.32 9.14
N ARG A 44 -16.26 -10.96 8.39
CA ARG A 44 -16.47 -12.40 8.47
C ARG A 44 -15.38 -13.12 7.69
N LEU A 45 -14.96 -14.27 8.16
CA LEU A 45 -14.14 -15.16 7.33
C LEU A 45 -14.97 -15.67 6.14
N PRO A 46 -14.38 -15.82 4.95
CA PRO A 46 -15.05 -16.44 3.83
C PRO A 46 -15.56 -17.84 4.18
N THR A 47 -16.71 -18.20 3.62
CA THR A 47 -17.28 -19.53 3.81
C THR A 47 -16.57 -20.57 2.96
N GLY A 48 -16.64 -21.85 3.36
CA GLY A 48 -16.08 -22.98 2.60
C GLY A 48 -14.65 -23.36 2.99
N LEU A 49 -14.00 -22.63 3.87
CA LEU A 49 -12.71 -22.99 4.43
C LEU A 49 -12.87 -24.06 5.52
N ARG A 50 -11.98 -25.06 5.52
CA ARG A 50 -11.99 -26.18 6.49
C ARG A 50 -10.97 -25.96 7.60
N LYS A 51 -9.77 -25.54 7.23
CA LYS A 51 -8.63 -25.28 8.11
C LYS A 51 -7.95 -23.97 7.72
N PRO A 52 -8.62 -22.83 7.85
CA PRO A 52 -8.06 -21.56 7.43
C PRO A 52 -6.88 -21.13 8.28
N LEU A 53 -5.81 -20.71 7.64
CA LEU A 53 -4.69 -20.00 8.25
C LEU A 53 -4.79 -18.52 7.89
N LEU A 54 -4.61 -17.65 8.86
CA LEU A 54 -4.47 -16.23 8.63
C LEU A 54 -2.99 -15.91 8.36
N VAL A 55 -2.76 -15.15 7.31
CA VAL A 55 -1.44 -14.62 6.94
C VAL A 55 -1.50 -13.11 7.07
N SER A 56 -0.51 -12.50 7.69
CA SER A 56 -0.44 -11.05 7.84
C SER A 56 0.93 -10.54 7.47
N GLY A 57 0.96 -9.40 6.79
CA GLY A 57 2.15 -8.64 6.44
C GLY A 57 1.98 -7.18 6.80
N THR A 58 3.09 -6.52 7.11
CA THR A 58 3.13 -5.08 7.37
C THR A 58 4.36 -4.50 6.70
N ASP A 59 4.18 -3.37 6.03
CA ASP A 59 5.26 -2.64 5.39
C ASP A 59 4.93 -1.15 5.27
N GLY A 60 5.91 -0.36 4.85
CA GLY A 60 5.77 1.05 4.50
C GLY A 60 6.17 1.30 3.04
N VAL A 61 6.03 2.54 2.60
CA VAL A 61 6.48 2.94 1.24
C VAL A 61 7.98 3.24 1.22
N GLY A 62 8.54 3.67 2.34
CA GLY A 62 9.93 4.06 2.44
C GLY A 62 10.23 5.43 1.82
N THR A 63 11.50 5.63 1.43
CA THR A 63 11.99 6.98 1.04
C THR A 63 11.50 7.48 -0.31
N LYS A 64 10.70 6.70 -1.06
CA LYS A 64 9.94 7.19 -2.21
C LYS A 64 8.95 8.30 -1.78
N LEU A 65 8.46 8.26 -0.54
CA LEU A 65 7.60 9.31 0.03
C LEU A 65 8.22 10.70 -0.08
N GLU A 66 9.54 10.84 0.06
CA GLU A 66 10.24 12.11 -0.08
C GLU A 66 10.01 12.72 -1.47
N LEU A 67 10.13 11.89 -2.51
CA LEU A 67 9.92 12.30 -3.89
C LEU A 67 8.46 12.67 -4.14
N ALA A 68 7.53 11.81 -3.70
CA ALA A 68 6.10 12.04 -3.85
C ALA A 68 5.63 13.34 -3.17
N GLN A 69 6.11 13.60 -1.96
CA GLN A 69 5.79 14.80 -1.20
C GLN A 69 6.36 16.07 -1.85
N ASN A 70 7.60 16.01 -2.35
CA ASN A 70 8.25 17.14 -3.02
C ASN A 70 7.54 17.52 -4.34
N HIS A 71 6.95 16.55 -5.03
CA HIS A 71 6.26 16.75 -6.31
C HIS A 71 4.73 16.75 -6.20
N HIS A 72 4.17 16.71 -4.99
CA HIS A 72 2.73 16.67 -4.73
C HIS A 72 1.99 15.53 -5.47
N CYS A 73 2.62 14.34 -5.51
CA CYS A 73 2.11 13.15 -6.18
C CYS A 73 1.72 12.10 -5.14
N HIS A 74 0.58 12.28 -4.49
CA HIS A 74 0.23 11.52 -3.29
C HIS A 74 -0.53 10.21 -3.56
N HIS A 75 -1.28 10.12 -4.67
CA HIS A 75 -2.12 8.96 -4.97
C HIS A 75 -1.30 7.67 -5.18
N GLY A 76 -0.22 7.72 -5.96
CA GLY A 76 0.58 6.54 -6.30
C GLY A 76 1.20 5.84 -5.10
N VAL A 77 1.61 6.60 -4.08
CA VAL A 77 2.20 6.01 -2.86
C VAL A 77 1.18 5.25 -2.01
N GLY A 78 -0.12 5.57 -2.15
CA GLY A 78 -1.19 4.79 -1.56
C GLY A 78 -1.31 3.40 -2.20
N ILE A 79 -1.20 3.32 -3.53
CA ILE A 79 -1.15 2.04 -4.26
C ILE A 79 0.10 1.26 -3.85
N ASP A 80 1.27 1.91 -3.80
CA ASP A 80 2.52 1.28 -3.37
C ASP A 80 2.40 0.66 -1.98
N LEU A 81 1.80 1.37 -1.02
CA LEU A 81 1.62 0.88 0.34
C LEU A 81 0.85 -0.44 0.38
N VAL A 82 -0.26 -0.51 -0.36
CA VAL A 82 -1.07 -1.74 -0.42
C VAL A 82 -0.28 -2.85 -1.11
N ALA A 83 0.38 -2.54 -2.24
CA ALA A 83 1.15 -3.53 -3.00
C ALA A 83 2.32 -4.10 -2.18
N MET A 84 3.03 -3.30 -1.38
CA MET A 84 4.09 -3.75 -0.49
C MET A 84 3.59 -4.83 0.48
N CYS A 85 2.47 -4.59 1.15
CA CYS A 85 1.91 -5.52 2.13
C CYS A 85 1.23 -6.73 1.47
N VAL A 86 0.50 -6.53 0.37
CA VAL A 86 -0.24 -7.59 -0.33
C VAL A 86 0.73 -8.57 -1.00
N ASN A 87 1.80 -8.06 -1.63
CA ASN A 87 2.79 -8.93 -2.27
C ASN A 87 3.44 -9.89 -1.27
N ASP A 88 3.65 -9.47 -0.04
CA ASP A 88 4.19 -10.33 1.02
C ASP A 88 3.25 -11.49 1.35
N VAL A 89 1.97 -11.20 1.58
CA VAL A 89 1.01 -12.24 2.01
C VAL A 89 0.66 -13.22 0.89
N ILE A 90 0.61 -12.78 -0.38
CA ILE A 90 0.27 -13.66 -1.51
C ILE A 90 1.39 -14.65 -1.86
N THR A 91 2.63 -14.42 -1.43
CA THR A 91 3.72 -15.39 -1.61
C THR A 91 3.42 -16.73 -0.94
N SER A 92 2.60 -16.74 0.09
CA SER A 92 2.13 -17.94 0.77
C SER A 92 0.89 -18.61 0.14
N GLY A 93 0.40 -18.10 -1.01
CA GLY A 93 -0.83 -18.56 -1.63
C GLY A 93 -2.10 -17.99 -0.98
N ALA A 94 -1.96 -17.04 -0.05
CA ALA A 94 -3.08 -16.49 0.69
C ALA A 94 -3.87 -15.46 -0.13
N ALA A 95 -5.19 -15.46 0.01
CA ALA A 95 -6.09 -14.47 -0.57
C ALA A 95 -6.25 -13.28 0.38
N PRO A 96 -5.91 -12.05 -0.05
CA PRO A 96 -6.10 -10.86 0.77
C PRO A 96 -7.56 -10.69 1.21
N LEU A 97 -7.78 -10.38 2.48
CA LEU A 97 -9.10 -10.14 3.05
C LEU A 97 -9.34 -8.66 3.28
N PHE A 98 -8.48 -8.05 4.08
CA PHE A 98 -8.59 -6.64 4.41
C PHE A 98 -7.24 -5.99 4.63
N PHE A 99 -7.27 -4.68 4.56
CA PHE A 99 -6.15 -3.78 4.75
C PHE A 99 -6.46 -2.74 5.82
N LEU A 100 -5.46 -2.37 6.60
CA LEU A 100 -5.48 -1.26 7.52
C LEU A 100 -4.29 -0.36 7.21
N ASP A 101 -4.48 0.96 7.30
CA ASP A 101 -3.40 1.93 7.14
C ASP A 101 -3.14 2.70 8.43
N TYR A 102 -1.91 3.16 8.58
CA TYR A 102 -1.51 4.15 9.58
C TYR A 102 -0.79 5.30 8.87
N MET A 103 -1.32 6.50 9.03
CA MET A 103 -0.72 7.72 8.50
C MET A 103 -0.30 8.63 9.65
N ALA A 104 0.99 9.00 9.69
CA ALA A 104 1.51 9.96 10.66
C ALA A 104 2.00 11.22 9.93
N THR A 105 1.59 12.40 10.39
CA THR A 105 1.94 13.67 9.75
C THR A 105 2.23 14.76 10.77
N GLY A 106 3.04 15.75 10.39
CA GLY A 106 3.31 16.91 11.24
C GLY A 106 2.14 17.89 11.35
N ALA A 107 1.30 17.95 10.31
CA ALA A 107 0.04 18.71 10.29
C ALA A 107 -0.86 18.11 9.20
N LEU A 108 -2.12 17.86 9.53
CA LEU A 108 -3.07 17.27 8.60
C LEU A 108 -3.33 18.21 7.41
N SER A 109 -3.08 17.70 6.20
CA SER A 109 -3.56 18.28 4.95
C SER A 109 -4.69 17.39 4.41
N PRO A 110 -5.97 17.74 4.61
CA PRO A 110 -7.07 16.87 4.22
C PRO A 110 -7.07 16.51 2.74
N THR A 111 -6.57 17.39 1.88
CA THR A 111 -6.51 17.15 0.44
C THR A 111 -5.42 16.13 0.10
N ALA A 112 -4.18 16.35 0.53
CA ALA A 112 -3.08 15.44 0.24
C ALA A 112 -3.31 14.04 0.86
N MET A 113 -3.82 14.00 2.09
CA MET A 113 -4.11 12.71 2.75
C MET A 113 -5.29 11.99 2.11
N ALA A 114 -6.29 12.70 1.59
CA ALA A 114 -7.37 12.06 0.84
C ALA A 114 -6.86 11.42 -0.46
N GLU A 115 -5.96 12.06 -1.18
CA GLU A 115 -5.31 11.46 -2.36
C GLU A 115 -4.53 10.17 -2.01
N VAL A 116 -3.85 10.15 -0.85
CA VAL A 116 -3.20 8.92 -0.36
C VAL A 116 -4.23 7.82 -0.12
N VAL A 117 -5.33 8.12 0.58
CA VAL A 117 -6.37 7.12 0.88
C VAL A 117 -7.11 6.67 -0.39
N GLU A 118 -7.32 7.55 -1.36
CA GLU A 118 -7.84 7.18 -2.68
C GLU A 118 -6.92 6.18 -3.37
N GLY A 119 -5.60 6.40 -3.32
CA GLY A 119 -4.60 5.45 -3.80
C GLY A 119 -4.62 4.12 -3.05
N ILE A 120 -4.75 4.14 -1.72
CA ILE A 120 -4.91 2.92 -0.90
C ILE A 120 -6.18 2.16 -1.31
N ALA A 121 -7.30 2.86 -1.47
CA ALA A 121 -8.55 2.25 -1.92
C ALA A 121 -8.42 1.64 -3.33
N ASP A 122 -7.70 2.29 -4.24
CA ASP A 122 -7.41 1.74 -5.57
C ASP A 122 -6.56 0.47 -5.48
N GLY A 123 -5.51 0.47 -4.67
CA GLY A 123 -4.70 -0.70 -4.40
C GLY A 123 -5.52 -1.85 -3.78
N CYS A 124 -6.39 -1.55 -2.84
CA CYS A 124 -7.29 -2.53 -2.24
C CYS A 124 -8.26 -3.13 -3.27
N ARG A 125 -8.83 -2.32 -4.17
CA ARG A 125 -9.68 -2.84 -5.26
C ARG A 125 -8.91 -3.74 -6.22
N GLN A 126 -7.68 -3.34 -6.60
CA GLN A 126 -6.82 -4.14 -7.47
C GLN A 126 -6.46 -5.50 -6.87
N SER A 127 -6.23 -5.56 -5.56
CA SER A 127 -5.89 -6.78 -4.84
C SER A 127 -7.10 -7.57 -4.32
N GLY A 128 -8.32 -7.03 -4.49
CA GLY A 128 -9.55 -7.68 -4.03
C GLY A 128 -9.71 -7.71 -2.52
N CYS A 129 -9.02 -6.86 -1.76
CA CYS A 129 -9.19 -6.73 -0.31
C CYS A 129 -10.01 -5.50 0.07
N ALA A 130 -10.58 -5.48 1.27
CA ALA A 130 -11.33 -4.35 1.79
C ALA A 130 -10.42 -3.40 2.59
N LEU A 131 -10.46 -2.10 2.32
CA LEU A 131 -9.91 -1.10 3.25
C LEU A 131 -10.87 -1.03 4.46
N LEU A 132 -10.52 -1.72 5.54
CA LEU A 132 -11.43 -1.95 6.65
C LEU A 132 -11.39 -0.84 7.70
N GLY A 133 -10.32 -0.05 7.71
CA GLY A 133 -10.10 1.07 8.61
C GLY A 133 -8.65 1.51 8.58
N GLY A 134 -8.32 2.43 9.47
CA GLY A 134 -6.98 2.97 9.62
C GLY A 134 -6.90 4.02 10.71
N GLU A 135 -5.76 4.65 10.85
CA GLU A 135 -5.49 5.72 11.80
C GLU A 135 -4.75 6.87 11.12
N THR A 136 -5.10 8.09 11.47
CA THR A 136 -4.39 9.30 11.03
C THR A 136 -3.96 10.11 12.24
N ALA A 137 -2.66 10.14 12.50
CA ALA A 137 -2.08 10.81 13.66
C ALA A 137 -1.44 12.15 13.26
N GLU A 138 -1.91 13.26 13.86
CA GLU A 138 -1.17 14.51 13.84
C GLU A 138 -0.13 14.50 14.96
N MET A 139 1.14 14.63 14.57
CA MET A 139 2.29 14.59 15.47
C MET A 139 3.15 15.86 15.30
N PRO A 140 2.63 17.03 15.70
CA PRO A 140 3.36 18.29 15.58
C PRO A 140 4.65 18.25 16.40
N GLY A 141 5.74 18.67 15.77
CA GLY A 141 7.08 18.64 16.40
C GLY A 141 7.82 17.31 16.24
N PHE A 142 7.14 16.22 15.89
CA PHE A 142 7.77 14.94 15.54
C PHE A 142 8.03 14.85 14.02
N TYR A 143 7.02 15.13 13.21
CA TYR A 143 7.18 15.29 11.77
C TYR A 143 7.19 16.79 11.41
N PRO A 144 8.02 17.21 10.44
CA PRO A 144 7.91 18.55 9.87
C PRO A 144 6.53 18.77 9.22
N LYS A 145 6.07 20.01 9.20
CA LYS A 145 4.83 20.36 8.49
C LYS A 145 4.94 20.00 7.00
N GLY A 146 3.91 19.36 6.45
CA GLY A 146 3.86 18.90 5.07
C GLY A 146 4.59 17.57 4.84
N ARG A 147 5.11 16.94 5.89
CA ARG A 147 5.71 15.61 5.84
C ARG A 147 4.80 14.60 6.51
N TYR A 148 4.77 13.40 5.94
CA TYR A 148 4.01 12.27 6.48
C TYR A 148 4.76 10.95 6.25
N ASP A 149 4.43 9.96 7.05
CA ASP A 149 4.85 8.58 6.89
C ASP A 149 3.65 7.66 6.81
N LEU A 150 3.82 6.51 6.18
CA LEU A 150 2.77 5.54 5.91
C LEU A 150 3.22 4.15 6.35
N ALA A 151 2.35 3.44 7.04
CA ALA A 151 2.47 2.01 7.31
C ALA A 151 1.16 1.31 6.94
N GLY A 152 1.27 0.11 6.38
CA GLY A 152 0.14 -0.72 5.99
C GLY A 152 0.17 -2.07 6.67
N PHE A 153 -1.01 -2.67 6.80
CA PHE A 153 -1.22 -4.00 7.39
C PHE A 153 -2.22 -4.75 6.52
N CYS A 154 -1.76 -5.81 5.87
CA CYS A 154 -2.62 -6.71 5.11
C CYS A 154 -2.88 -7.97 5.93
N VAL A 155 -4.13 -8.41 5.97
CA VAL A 155 -4.52 -9.72 6.50
C VAL A 155 -5.16 -10.51 5.37
N ALA A 156 -4.69 -11.75 5.20
CA ALA A 156 -5.08 -12.67 4.16
C ALA A 156 -5.45 -14.03 4.77
N VAL A 157 -6.04 -14.90 3.99
CA VAL A 157 -6.40 -16.26 4.40
C VAL A 157 -5.97 -17.27 3.35
N VAL A 158 -5.50 -18.42 3.80
CA VAL A 158 -5.19 -19.59 2.97
C VAL A 158 -5.71 -20.85 3.66
N GLU A 159 -6.16 -21.84 2.88
CA GLU A 159 -6.42 -23.17 3.42
C GLU A 159 -5.07 -23.83 3.77
N GLU A 160 -4.95 -24.48 4.93
CA GLU A 160 -3.69 -25.08 5.39
C GLU A 160 -3.08 -26.02 4.34
N ASP A 161 -3.95 -26.78 3.63
CA ASP A 161 -3.54 -27.74 2.61
C ASP A 161 -3.04 -27.05 1.31
N ASP A 162 -3.34 -25.77 1.10
CA ASP A 162 -2.98 -24.96 -0.08
C ASP A 162 -1.82 -24.00 0.21
N LEU A 163 -1.22 -24.06 1.40
CA LEU A 163 -0.13 -23.16 1.81
C LEU A 163 1.10 -23.35 0.91
N ILE A 164 1.57 -22.25 0.33
CA ILE A 164 2.84 -22.19 -0.41
C ILE A 164 3.96 -21.83 0.57
N ASP A 165 4.82 -22.80 0.90
CA ASP A 165 5.92 -22.65 1.85
C ASP A 165 7.30 -23.00 1.25
N GLY A 166 7.35 -23.20 -0.07
CA GLY A 166 8.57 -23.55 -0.80
C GLY A 166 8.98 -25.03 -0.76
N ARG A 167 8.34 -25.87 0.07
CA ARG A 167 8.74 -27.28 0.21
C ARG A 167 8.49 -28.12 -1.05
N SER A 168 7.59 -27.68 -1.92
CA SER A 168 7.25 -28.36 -3.18
C SER A 168 8.17 -27.96 -4.34
N ILE A 169 9.08 -27.00 -4.17
CA ILE A 169 10.00 -26.54 -5.21
C ILE A 169 11.01 -27.63 -5.54
N SER A 170 11.16 -27.94 -6.82
CA SER A 170 11.99 -29.04 -7.31
C SER A 170 12.84 -28.63 -8.52
N PRO A 171 13.97 -29.31 -8.76
CA PRO A 171 14.71 -29.14 -10.01
C PRO A 171 13.84 -29.43 -11.23
N GLY A 172 13.80 -28.49 -12.17
CA GLY A 172 12.94 -28.58 -13.36
C GLY A 172 11.72 -27.64 -13.31
N ASP A 173 11.44 -27.02 -12.18
CA ASP A 173 10.42 -25.95 -12.10
C ASP A 173 10.81 -24.75 -12.95
N ARG A 174 9.81 -24.11 -13.53
CA ARG A 174 10.02 -22.93 -14.39
C ARG A 174 9.97 -21.65 -13.58
N ILE A 175 10.93 -20.78 -13.83
CA ILE A 175 10.94 -19.41 -13.30
C ILE A 175 10.23 -18.50 -14.29
N ILE A 176 9.23 -17.77 -13.82
CA ILE A 176 8.48 -16.78 -14.61
C ILE A 176 8.86 -15.38 -14.10
N GLY A 177 9.29 -14.50 -15.01
CA GLY A 177 9.58 -13.10 -14.73
C GLY A 177 8.43 -12.22 -15.21
N ILE A 178 8.07 -11.22 -14.42
CA ILE A 178 7.12 -10.16 -14.76
C ILE A 178 7.92 -8.88 -15.01
N ALA A 179 7.68 -8.22 -16.15
CA ALA A 179 8.36 -6.97 -16.48
C ALA A 179 7.95 -5.87 -15.48
N SER A 180 8.95 -5.10 -15.03
CA SER A 180 8.72 -3.93 -14.19
C SER A 180 8.11 -2.78 -14.98
N SER A 181 7.24 -1.98 -14.35
CA SER A 181 6.70 -0.73 -14.90
C SER A 181 7.61 0.47 -14.67
N GLY A 182 8.59 0.37 -13.79
CA GLY A 182 9.52 1.44 -13.39
C GLY A 182 10.34 1.04 -12.18
N VAL A 183 10.76 2.02 -11.39
CA VAL A 183 11.62 1.79 -10.21
C VAL A 183 10.83 1.20 -9.03
N HIS A 184 9.52 1.29 -9.05
CA HIS A 184 8.60 0.83 -8.01
C HIS A 184 8.80 1.53 -6.64
N SER A 185 9.02 0.77 -5.55
CA SER A 185 9.02 1.31 -4.19
C SER A 185 10.33 1.05 -3.42
N ASN A 186 10.93 -0.11 -3.57
CA ASN A 186 12.15 -0.48 -2.82
C ASN A 186 13.41 0.20 -3.35
N GLY A 187 14.39 0.41 -2.44
CA GLY A 187 15.72 0.90 -2.83
C GLY A 187 15.81 2.40 -3.12
N PHE A 188 14.79 3.20 -2.84
CA PHE A 188 14.76 4.63 -3.19
C PHE A 188 15.84 5.48 -2.52
N SER A 189 16.36 5.08 -1.36
CA SER A 189 17.50 5.75 -0.76
C SER A 189 18.74 5.70 -1.68
N LEU A 190 18.97 4.56 -2.33
CA LEU A 190 20.04 4.41 -3.30
C LEU A 190 19.74 5.20 -4.59
N VAL A 191 18.52 5.11 -5.11
CA VAL A 191 18.09 5.85 -6.31
C VAL A 191 18.34 7.34 -6.13
N ARG A 192 17.85 7.92 -5.04
CA ARG A 192 18.05 9.35 -4.73
C ARG A 192 19.53 9.72 -4.64
N LYS A 193 20.35 8.85 -4.03
CA LYS A 193 21.81 9.07 -3.93
C LYS A 193 22.49 9.02 -5.29
N VAL A 194 22.05 8.15 -6.20
CA VAL A 194 22.57 8.09 -7.57
C VAL A 194 22.21 9.38 -8.33
N LEU A 195 20.95 9.81 -8.27
CA LEU A 195 20.51 11.05 -8.92
C LEU A 195 21.31 12.27 -8.42
N GLU A 196 21.47 12.39 -7.10
CA GLU A 196 22.27 13.45 -6.48
C GLU A 196 23.72 13.43 -6.98
N LYS A 197 24.38 12.25 -6.98
CA LYS A 197 25.76 12.07 -7.39
C LYS A 197 26.00 12.42 -8.86
N GLU A 198 25.08 12.02 -9.72
CA GLU A 198 25.16 12.25 -11.17
C GLU A 198 24.59 13.62 -11.58
N GLY A 199 24.09 14.43 -10.64
CA GLY A 199 23.48 15.74 -10.90
C GLY A 199 22.23 15.67 -11.77
N ILE A 200 21.50 14.54 -11.70
CA ILE A 200 20.30 14.32 -12.51
C ILE A 200 19.08 14.87 -11.77
N ASN A 201 18.30 15.69 -12.47
CA ASN A 201 17.04 16.21 -11.97
C ASN A 201 15.92 15.22 -12.31
N GLU A 202 15.03 14.94 -11.34
CA GLU A 202 13.91 14.02 -11.48
C GLU A 202 12.92 14.42 -12.59
N THR A 203 12.87 15.71 -12.93
CA THR A 203 12.01 16.24 -14.00
C THR A 203 12.66 16.16 -15.39
N THR A 204 13.90 15.66 -15.48
CA THR A 204 14.61 15.48 -16.76
C THR A 204 13.81 14.58 -17.70
N GLN A 205 13.72 14.97 -18.96
CA GLN A 205 13.18 14.16 -20.04
C GLN A 205 14.29 13.32 -20.68
N TYR A 206 13.96 12.09 -21.04
CA TYR A 206 14.90 11.17 -21.69
C TYR A 206 14.20 10.25 -22.68
N GLY A 207 15.00 9.57 -23.52
CA GLY A 207 14.52 8.67 -24.56
C GLY A 207 13.83 9.38 -25.73
N PRO A 208 13.47 8.62 -26.78
CA PRO A 208 12.88 9.17 -28.01
C PRO A 208 11.46 9.74 -27.79
N ASP A 209 10.76 9.29 -26.75
CA ASP A 209 9.37 9.69 -26.42
C ASP A 209 9.34 10.87 -25.45
N HIS A 210 10.47 11.46 -25.10
CA HIS A 210 10.57 12.56 -24.14
C HIS A 210 9.89 12.25 -22.79
N ARG A 211 9.96 11.01 -22.32
CA ARG A 211 9.40 10.60 -21.02
C ARG A 211 10.10 11.38 -19.90
N ARG A 212 9.34 11.76 -18.91
CA ARG A 212 9.91 12.38 -17.70
C ARG A 212 10.40 11.27 -16.77
N LEU A 213 11.64 11.40 -16.30
CA LEU A 213 12.21 10.48 -15.31
C LEU A 213 11.31 10.33 -14.07
N LEU A 214 10.68 11.43 -13.64
CA LEU A 214 9.74 11.43 -12.53
C LEU A 214 8.60 10.41 -12.70
N ASN A 215 8.10 10.20 -13.92
CA ASN A 215 7.03 9.22 -14.15
C ASN A 215 7.49 7.79 -13.85
N ASP A 216 8.72 7.45 -14.22
CA ASP A 216 9.27 6.12 -13.96
C ASP A 216 9.69 5.96 -12.48
N LEU A 217 10.12 7.04 -11.84
CA LEU A 217 10.41 7.07 -10.41
C LEU A 217 9.15 6.95 -9.55
N LEU A 218 8.01 7.46 -10.04
CA LEU A 218 6.73 7.40 -9.35
C LEU A 218 5.82 6.24 -9.85
N ALA A 219 6.32 5.39 -10.76
CA ALA A 219 5.60 4.20 -11.17
C ALA A 219 5.25 3.33 -9.95
N CYS A 220 3.99 2.93 -9.87
CA CYS A 220 3.51 2.12 -8.75
C CYS A 220 4.05 0.69 -8.83
N LEU A 221 4.25 0.10 -7.66
CA LEU A 221 4.59 -1.30 -7.52
C LEU A 221 3.46 -2.16 -8.10
N LEU A 222 3.80 -3.11 -8.96
CA LEU A 222 2.84 -4.04 -9.53
C LEU A 222 2.47 -5.14 -8.52
N TYR A 223 1.24 -5.58 -8.58
CA TYR A 223 0.82 -6.80 -7.90
C TYR A 223 1.37 -8.01 -8.63
N THR A 224 1.96 -8.94 -7.89
CA THR A 224 2.57 -10.14 -8.47
C THR A 224 1.57 -11.21 -8.84
N SER A 225 0.32 -11.11 -8.35
CA SER A 225 -0.79 -11.96 -8.75
C SER A 225 -2.12 -11.25 -8.63
N PRO A 226 -2.98 -11.31 -9.64
CA PRO A 226 -4.37 -10.89 -9.53
C PRO A 226 -5.22 -11.88 -8.72
N SER A 227 -4.81 -13.15 -8.58
CA SER A 227 -5.52 -14.16 -7.79
C SER A 227 -4.64 -15.38 -7.50
N PRO A 228 -4.62 -15.90 -6.28
CA PRO A 228 -4.01 -17.19 -5.97
C PRO A 228 -4.71 -18.36 -6.70
N ARG A 229 -5.88 -18.12 -7.33
CA ARG A 229 -6.62 -19.13 -8.13
C ARG A 229 -6.04 -19.30 -9.53
N ASP A 230 -5.21 -18.39 -10.01
CA ASP A 230 -4.69 -18.44 -11.38
C ASP A 230 -3.54 -19.43 -11.57
N GLY A 231 -3.25 -20.28 -10.60
CA GLY A 231 -2.43 -21.50 -10.72
C GLY A 231 -0.99 -21.33 -11.23
N LEU A 232 -0.65 -20.16 -11.77
CA LEU A 232 0.64 -19.87 -12.40
C LEU A 232 1.71 -19.40 -11.39
N LEU A 233 1.30 -19.01 -10.17
CA LEU A 233 2.19 -18.47 -9.14
C LEU A 233 2.43 -19.41 -7.97
N SER A 234 1.85 -20.62 -7.99
CA SER A 234 1.96 -21.60 -6.91
C SER A 234 3.37 -22.13 -6.64
N ARG A 235 4.40 -21.58 -7.29
CA ARG A 235 5.79 -22.05 -7.18
C ARG A 235 6.84 -20.95 -7.26
N MET A 236 6.51 -19.70 -6.94
CA MET A 236 7.55 -18.67 -6.84
C MET A 236 8.29 -18.82 -5.52
N PRO A 237 9.64 -18.91 -5.50
CA PRO A 237 10.40 -18.87 -4.28
C PRO A 237 10.24 -17.50 -3.64
N SER A 238 10.08 -17.46 -2.31
CA SER A 238 10.20 -16.23 -1.55
C SER A 238 11.60 -15.66 -1.78
N SER A 239 11.73 -14.52 -2.44
CA SER A 239 13.00 -13.82 -2.50
C SER A 239 13.29 -13.25 -1.12
N ALA A 240 14.37 -13.72 -0.51
CA ALA A 240 14.99 -13.06 0.64
C ALA A 240 15.56 -11.69 0.25
#